data_2bbf7834177b275733d52c724b039ba1
#
_entry.id   2bbf7834177b275733d52c724b039ba1
#
_cell.length_a   1.000
_cell.length_b   1.000
_cell.length_c   1.000
_cell.angle_alpha   90.00
_cell.angle_beta   90.00
_cell.angle_gamma   90.00
#
_symmetry.space_group_name_H-M   'P 1'
#
loop_
_entity.id
_entity.type
_entity.pdbx_description
1 polymer ?
#
loop_
_entity_poly.entity_id
_entity_poly.type
_entity_poly.pdbx_seq_one_letter_code
_entity_poly.pdbx_strand_id
1 'polypeptide(L)'
;NLSPEEIESFSVLKDATATAVYGVKGANGVILIQTKRGQIGKPRIQIKADYGFSAPTMLPEFVDGAKYMEVMNVASQFSSGKDMYTQAAINATRNGTDPDLYPNVNWLKAVTKDYVPSGRVSLDINGGSERLRYSLILAYYGEKGMTVTDPGVEYDASNKLSRYNIRTNLDMNLTPSTEINVSLGGYILNQRTPGYTTSSDENPRTPFTDIIKLAFKNTPIVHPVIYSNGQIPANTSQTNPWAAATHSGFISSYISSLQSVFAVTQDIGKLWHPLKLSLIHI
;
A
#
# COMPACT_ATOMS: atom_id res chain seq x y z
N ASN A 1 -2.75 -9.63 9.79
CA ASN A 1 -1.99 -9.30 8.56
C ASN A 1 -1.14 -10.49 8.11
N LEU A 2 -1.79 -11.47 7.48
CA LEU A 2 -1.16 -12.64 6.88
C LEU A 2 -0.77 -12.34 5.43
N SER A 3 0.33 -12.93 4.95
CA SER A 3 0.64 -12.99 3.52
C SER A 3 -0.17 -14.12 2.87
N PRO A 4 -0.61 -14.00 1.61
CA PRO A 4 -1.30 -15.07 0.91
C PRO A 4 -0.54 -16.39 0.91
N GLU A 5 0.78 -16.35 0.88
CA GLU A 5 1.66 -17.53 0.89
C GLU A 5 1.57 -18.33 2.19
N GLU A 6 1.21 -17.68 3.31
CA GLU A 6 1.07 -18.31 4.63
C GLU A 6 -0.24 -19.09 4.77
N ILE A 7 -1.21 -18.85 3.89
CA ILE A 7 -2.57 -19.40 3.99
C ILE A 7 -2.61 -20.75 3.30
N GLU A 8 -3.11 -21.78 4.02
CA GLU A 8 -3.45 -23.08 3.46
C GLU A 8 -4.91 -23.13 3.00
N SER A 9 -5.82 -22.64 3.86
CA SER A 9 -7.25 -22.59 3.56
C SER A 9 -7.93 -21.46 4.33
N PHE A 10 -9.11 -21.08 3.86
CA PHE A 10 -10.01 -20.20 4.61
C PHE A 10 -11.43 -20.75 4.55
N SER A 11 -12.18 -20.56 5.63
CA SER A 11 -13.58 -20.91 5.74
C SER A 11 -14.38 -19.72 6.22
N VAL A 12 -15.53 -19.49 5.59
CA VAL A 12 -16.45 -18.42 6.00
C VAL A 12 -17.62 -19.05 6.75
N LEU A 13 -17.70 -18.78 8.04
CA LEU A 13 -18.76 -19.25 8.91
C LEU A 13 -19.85 -18.17 9.00
N LYS A 14 -21.03 -18.45 8.45
CA LYS A 14 -22.19 -17.54 8.45
C LYS A 14 -23.33 -18.02 9.33
N ASP A 15 -23.32 -19.29 9.74
CA ASP A 15 -24.39 -19.91 10.51
C ASP A 15 -24.28 -19.52 12.00
N ALA A 16 -25.42 -19.26 12.63
CA ALA A 16 -25.48 -18.86 14.04
C ALA A 16 -24.84 -19.91 14.98
N THR A 17 -24.96 -21.21 14.68
CA THR A 17 -24.33 -22.29 15.43
C THR A 17 -22.82 -22.29 15.33
N ALA A 18 -22.27 -22.05 14.14
CA ALA A 18 -20.83 -21.96 13.93
C ALA A 18 -20.24 -20.68 14.57
N THR A 19 -20.99 -19.56 14.56
CA THR A 19 -20.55 -18.31 15.16
C THR A 19 -20.72 -18.28 16.68
N ALA A 20 -21.59 -19.11 17.27
CA ALA A 20 -21.78 -19.17 18.71
C ALA A 20 -20.51 -19.52 19.50
N VAL A 21 -19.59 -20.28 18.89
CA VAL A 21 -18.29 -20.62 19.47
C VAL A 21 -17.40 -19.37 19.66
N TYR A 22 -17.61 -18.32 18.85
CA TYR A 22 -16.81 -17.09 18.87
C TYR A 22 -17.47 -15.92 19.61
N GLY A 23 -18.63 -16.19 20.26
CA GLY A 23 -19.37 -15.22 21.07
C GLY A 23 -19.85 -14.01 20.25
N VAL A 24 -19.99 -12.86 20.91
CA VAL A 24 -20.54 -11.63 20.30
C VAL A 24 -19.75 -11.16 19.07
N LYS A 25 -18.44 -11.42 19.01
CA LYS A 25 -17.60 -11.11 17.85
C LYS A 25 -17.96 -11.91 16.60
N GLY A 26 -18.63 -13.04 16.74
CA GLY A 26 -19.12 -13.88 15.64
C GLY A 26 -20.45 -13.46 15.04
N ALA A 27 -21.16 -12.47 15.60
CA ALA A 27 -22.52 -12.08 15.19
C ALA A 27 -22.65 -11.70 13.69
N ASN A 28 -21.57 -11.15 13.10
CA ASN A 28 -21.53 -10.77 11.67
C ASN A 28 -20.85 -11.82 10.79
N GLY A 29 -20.65 -13.03 11.30
CA GLY A 29 -19.90 -14.10 10.64
C GLY A 29 -18.42 -14.11 11.04
N VAL A 30 -17.77 -15.22 10.78
CA VAL A 30 -16.35 -15.46 11.12
C VAL A 30 -15.63 -15.96 9.88
N ILE A 31 -14.46 -15.39 9.60
CA ILE A 31 -13.52 -15.93 8.60
C ILE A 31 -12.44 -16.69 9.37
N LEU A 32 -12.45 -18.01 9.25
CA LEU A 32 -11.42 -18.87 9.81
C LEU A 32 -10.31 -19.05 8.80
N ILE A 33 -9.09 -18.65 9.14
CA ILE A 33 -7.91 -18.80 8.30
C ILE A 33 -7.00 -19.86 8.91
N GLN A 34 -6.69 -20.88 8.12
CA GLN A 34 -5.73 -21.92 8.48
C GLN A 34 -4.40 -21.64 7.79
N THR A 35 -3.32 -21.56 8.56
CA THR A 35 -1.97 -21.36 8.03
C THR A 35 -1.31 -22.70 7.73
N LYS A 36 -0.42 -22.73 6.76
CA LYS A 36 0.32 -23.93 6.36
C LYS A 36 1.10 -24.53 7.52
N ARG A 37 1.03 -25.83 7.66
CA ARG A 37 1.75 -26.63 8.66
C ARG A 37 2.68 -27.62 7.99
N GLY A 38 3.63 -28.14 8.77
CA GLY A 38 4.55 -29.19 8.34
C GLY A 38 3.83 -30.49 7.97
N GLN A 39 4.28 -31.15 6.92
CA GLN A 39 3.78 -32.44 6.46
C GLN A 39 4.85 -33.51 6.61
N ILE A 40 4.45 -34.76 6.89
CA ILE A 40 5.39 -35.89 6.93
C ILE A 40 5.90 -36.14 5.52
N GLY A 41 7.24 -36.15 5.36
CA GLY A 41 7.87 -36.40 4.09
C GLY A 41 9.25 -35.74 4.00
N LYS A 42 9.89 -35.95 2.85
CA LYS A 42 11.17 -35.29 2.54
C LYS A 42 10.97 -33.76 2.48
N PRO A 43 11.99 -32.98 2.85
CA PRO A 43 11.92 -31.52 2.72
C PRO A 43 11.52 -31.11 1.30
N ARG A 44 10.47 -30.30 1.19
CA ARG A 44 10.03 -29.65 -0.05
C ARG A 44 10.34 -28.17 0.04
N ILE A 45 11.09 -27.67 -0.93
CA ILE A 45 11.43 -26.26 -1.04
C ILE A 45 10.72 -25.72 -2.27
N GLN A 46 9.97 -24.64 -2.10
CA GLN A 46 9.27 -23.96 -3.17
C GLN A 46 9.64 -22.47 -3.16
N ILE A 47 10.08 -21.95 -4.28
CA ILE A 47 10.33 -20.53 -4.50
C ILE A 47 9.32 -20.04 -5.51
N LYS A 48 8.66 -18.93 -5.20
CA LYS A 48 7.79 -18.19 -6.13
C LYS A 48 8.28 -16.76 -6.25
N ALA A 49 8.26 -16.25 -7.47
CA ALA A 49 8.57 -14.86 -7.77
C ALA A 49 7.55 -14.33 -8.77
N ASP A 50 6.90 -13.23 -8.39
CA ASP A 50 5.93 -12.53 -9.21
C ASP A 50 6.42 -11.11 -9.43
N TYR A 51 6.32 -10.62 -10.64
CA TYR A 51 6.65 -9.25 -11.01
C TYR A 51 5.53 -8.69 -11.87
N GLY A 52 5.10 -7.48 -11.58
CA GLY A 52 4.00 -6.85 -12.26
C GLY A 52 4.14 -5.34 -12.35
N PHE A 53 3.26 -4.75 -13.13
CA PHE A 53 3.11 -3.31 -13.24
C PHE A 53 1.67 -2.93 -12.89
N SER A 54 1.53 -1.86 -12.12
CA SER A 54 0.24 -1.25 -11.81
C SER A 54 0.11 0.07 -12.56
N ALA A 55 -1.05 0.30 -13.17
CA ALA A 55 -1.39 1.54 -13.84
C ALA A 55 -2.79 1.99 -13.37
N PRO A 56 -3.10 3.30 -13.40
CA PRO A 56 -4.47 3.75 -13.15
C PRO A 56 -5.41 3.17 -14.20
N THR A 57 -6.51 2.58 -13.75
CA THR A 57 -7.54 2.05 -14.68
C THR A 57 -8.33 3.16 -15.36
N MET A 58 -8.44 4.31 -14.71
CA MET A 58 -9.10 5.50 -15.24
C MET A 58 -8.53 6.74 -14.55
N LEU A 59 -8.16 7.72 -15.34
CA LEU A 59 -7.84 9.07 -14.87
C LEU A 59 -8.84 10.05 -15.49
N PRO A 60 -9.31 11.06 -14.74
CA PRO A 60 -10.17 12.09 -15.32
C PRO A 60 -9.39 12.89 -16.36
N GLU A 61 -10.07 13.23 -17.44
CA GLU A 61 -9.55 14.14 -18.46
C GLU A 61 -9.84 15.58 -18.07
N PHE A 62 -8.81 16.41 -18.14
CA PHE A 62 -8.92 17.83 -17.90
C PHE A 62 -8.81 18.61 -19.22
N VAL A 63 -9.52 19.71 -19.30
CA VAL A 63 -9.35 20.65 -20.41
C VAL A 63 -7.95 21.27 -20.34
N ASP A 64 -7.37 21.56 -21.50
CA ASP A 64 -6.13 22.30 -21.60
C ASP A 64 -6.32 23.79 -21.25
N GLY A 65 -5.20 24.51 -21.10
CA GLY A 65 -5.22 25.91 -20.69
C GLY A 65 -5.97 26.84 -21.66
N ALA A 66 -5.85 26.60 -22.96
CA ALA A 66 -6.56 27.40 -23.96
C ALA A 66 -8.07 27.19 -23.87
N LYS A 67 -8.50 25.94 -23.76
CA LYS A 67 -9.92 25.59 -23.59
C LYS A 67 -10.47 26.10 -22.26
N TYR A 68 -9.69 26.02 -21.19
CA TYR A 68 -10.04 26.60 -19.89
C TYR A 68 -10.32 28.11 -20.03
N MET A 69 -9.42 28.87 -20.67
CA MET A 69 -9.59 30.31 -20.88
C MET A 69 -10.84 30.63 -21.71
N GLU A 70 -11.11 29.87 -22.78
CA GLU A 70 -12.34 30.01 -23.59
C GLU A 70 -13.60 29.84 -22.75
N VAL A 71 -13.67 28.78 -21.92
CA VAL A 71 -14.82 28.51 -21.03
C VAL A 71 -14.97 29.64 -20.00
N MET A 72 -13.86 30.11 -19.43
CA MET A 72 -13.89 31.21 -18.46
C MET A 72 -14.33 32.54 -19.12
N ASN A 73 -13.97 32.80 -20.38
CA ASN A 73 -14.48 33.95 -21.11
C ASN A 73 -16.00 33.87 -21.31
N VAL A 74 -16.53 32.72 -21.69
CA VAL A 74 -17.98 32.51 -21.78
C VAL A 74 -18.68 32.84 -20.44
N ALA A 75 -18.16 32.31 -19.33
CA ALA A 75 -18.69 32.59 -18.00
C ALA A 75 -18.60 34.07 -17.62
N SER A 76 -17.46 34.72 -17.94
CA SER A 76 -17.26 36.14 -17.68
C SER A 76 -18.17 37.06 -18.51
N GLN A 77 -18.43 36.71 -19.76
CA GLN A 77 -19.39 37.41 -20.59
C GLN A 77 -20.79 37.43 -20.00
N PHE A 78 -21.23 36.27 -19.43
CA PHE A 78 -22.54 36.20 -18.73
C PHE A 78 -22.60 37.03 -17.46
N SER A 79 -21.49 37.18 -16.74
CA SER A 79 -21.47 37.85 -15.43
C SER A 79 -21.11 39.33 -15.51
N SER A 80 -20.17 39.72 -16.40
CA SER A 80 -19.61 41.08 -16.48
C SER A 80 -19.69 41.70 -17.85
N GLY A 81 -20.11 40.98 -18.90
CA GLY A 81 -20.13 41.44 -20.29
C GLY A 81 -18.75 41.67 -20.92
N LYS A 82 -17.68 41.11 -20.31
CA LYS A 82 -16.30 41.29 -20.80
C LYS A 82 -15.53 39.96 -20.75
N ASP A 83 -14.60 39.81 -21.70
CA ASP A 83 -13.66 38.71 -21.68
C ASP A 83 -12.65 38.84 -20.54
N MET A 84 -12.35 37.76 -19.85
CA MET A 84 -11.34 37.67 -18.82
C MET A 84 -9.93 37.54 -19.45
N TYR A 85 -9.85 36.79 -20.56
CA TYR A 85 -8.60 36.50 -21.26
C TYR A 85 -8.67 36.99 -22.70
N THR A 86 -7.57 37.57 -23.17
CA THR A 86 -7.46 38.05 -24.56
C THR A 86 -7.26 36.87 -25.52
N GLN A 87 -7.70 37.04 -26.78
CA GLN A 87 -7.49 36.02 -27.82
C GLN A 87 -6.00 35.75 -28.07
N ALA A 88 -5.13 36.77 -27.90
CA ALA A 88 -3.69 36.62 -28.01
C ALA A 88 -3.13 35.69 -26.95
N ALA A 89 -3.56 35.81 -25.68
CA ALA A 89 -3.17 34.92 -24.60
C ALA A 89 -3.63 33.50 -24.83
N ILE A 90 -4.90 33.28 -25.25
CA ILE A 90 -5.45 31.99 -25.61
C ILE A 90 -4.63 31.29 -26.70
N ASN A 91 -4.28 32.05 -27.76
CA ASN A 91 -3.47 31.53 -28.86
C ASN A 91 -2.02 31.22 -28.43
N ALA A 92 -1.43 32.05 -27.58
CA ALA A 92 -0.09 31.83 -27.04
C ALA A 92 -0.04 30.54 -26.19
N THR A 93 -1.03 30.34 -25.29
CA THR A 93 -1.17 29.11 -24.50
C THR A 93 -1.38 27.88 -25.38
N ARG A 94 -2.24 27.98 -26.41
CA ARG A 94 -2.52 26.88 -27.36
C ARG A 94 -1.27 26.46 -28.13
N ASN A 95 -0.48 27.45 -28.57
CA ASN A 95 0.70 27.22 -29.37
C ASN A 95 1.99 26.97 -28.53
N GLY A 96 1.91 27.09 -27.21
CA GLY A 96 3.08 26.96 -26.32
C GLY A 96 4.16 28.02 -26.59
N THR A 97 3.77 29.27 -26.95
CA THR A 97 4.71 30.33 -27.43
C THR A 97 5.66 30.76 -26.33
N ASP A 98 5.24 30.87 -25.11
CA ASP A 98 6.04 31.21 -23.93
C ASP A 98 5.48 30.47 -22.75
N PRO A 99 5.97 29.26 -22.46
CA PRO A 99 5.42 28.43 -21.39
C PRO A 99 5.52 29.01 -19.99
N ASP A 100 6.46 29.93 -19.76
CA ASP A 100 6.64 30.61 -18.49
C ASP A 100 5.54 31.65 -18.26
N LEU A 101 5.16 32.37 -19.32
CA LEU A 101 4.13 33.41 -19.27
C LEU A 101 2.72 32.86 -19.58
N TYR A 102 2.62 31.87 -20.48
CA TYR A 102 1.37 31.28 -20.93
C TYR A 102 1.39 29.73 -20.67
N PRO A 103 1.42 29.33 -19.41
CA PRO A 103 1.51 27.90 -19.06
C PRO A 103 0.28 27.12 -19.51
N ASN A 104 0.50 25.85 -19.82
CA ASN A 104 -0.55 24.87 -20.18
C ASN A 104 -0.23 23.52 -19.53
N VAL A 105 -0.55 23.38 -18.26
CA VAL A 105 -0.11 22.26 -17.45
C VAL A 105 -1.25 21.29 -17.16
N ASN A 106 -1.05 20.01 -17.50
CA ASN A 106 -1.87 18.95 -16.96
C ASN A 106 -1.29 18.50 -15.61
N TRP A 107 -1.81 19.05 -14.53
CA TRP A 107 -1.29 18.82 -13.18
C TRP A 107 -1.33 17.37 -12.75
N LEU A 108 -2.36 16.61 -13.17
CA LEU A 108 -2.45 15.20 -12.82
C LEU A 108 -1.31 14.39 -13.46
N LYS A 109 -1.03 14.63 -14.75
CA LYS A 109 0.12 14.01 -15.44
C LYS A 109 1.47 14.49 -14.88
N ALA A 110 1.54 15.73 -14.42
CA ALA A 110 2.77 16.28 -13.84
C ALA A 110 3.15 15.62 -12.50
N VAL A 111 2.19 15.07 -11.75
CA VAL A 111 2.42 14.47 -10.43
C VAL A 111 2.32 12.94 -10.41
N THR A 112 1.82 12.30 -11.47
CA THR A 112 1.64 10.86 -11.51
C THR A 112 2.47 10.20 -12.61
N LYS A 113 2.92 8.97 -12.35
CA LYS A 113 3.52 8.07 -13.33
C LYS A 113 2.44 7.29 -14.05
N ASP A 114 2.67 6.91 -15.29
CA ASP A 114 1.73 6.10 -16.08
C ASP A 114 1.65 4.66 -15.54
N TYR A 115 2.76 4.11 -15.06
CA TYR A 115 2.84 2.79 -14.46
C TYR A 115 3.95 2.71 -13.41
N VAL A 116 3.81 1.78 -12.49
CA VAL A 116 4.79 1.51 -11.44
C VAL A 116 5.00 0.03 -11.24
N PRO A 117 6.24 -0.42 -10.95
CA PRO A 117 6.54 -1.81 -10.72
C PRO A 117 6.13 -2.24 -9.31
N SER A 118 5.70 -3.50 -9.22
CA SER A 118 5.55 -4.23 -7.97
C SER A 118 6.14 -5.63 -8.11
N GLY A 119 6.61 -6.20 -7.01
CA GLY A 119 7.19 -7.53 -7.05
C GLY A 119 7.00 -8.27 -5.73
N ARG A 120 6.91 -9.59 -5.83
CA ARG A 120 6.82 -10.49 -4.69
C ARG A 120 7.76 -11.66 -4.88
N VAL A 121 8.44 -12.03 -3.81
CA VAL A 121 9.24 -13.26 -3.76
C VAL A 121 8.87 -14.00 -2.48
N SER A 122 8.68 -15.30 -2.57
CA SER A 122 8.43 -16.15 -1.40
C SER A 122 9.23 -17.44 -1.46
N LEU A 123 9.63 -17.90 -0.28
CA LEU A 123 10.28 -19.19 -0.03
C LEU A 123 9.40 -19.96 0.95
N ASP A 124 8.99 -21.16 0.56
CA ASP A 124 8.23 -22.11 1.38
C ASP A 124 9.07 -23.37 1.55
N ILE A 125 9.39 -23.72 2.79
CA ILE A 125 10.11 -24.95 3.16
C ILE A 125 9.19 -25.74 4.06
N ASN A 126 8.85 -26.95 3.65
CA ASN A 126 7.92 -27.81 4.36
C ASN A 126 8.46 -29.24 4.38
N GLY A 127 8.32 -29.93 5.52
CA GLY A 127 8.76 -31.31 5.64
C GLY A 127 8.59 -31.83 7.06
N GLY A 128 9.02 -33.09 7.27
CA GLY A 128 9.03 -33.66 8.60
C GLY A 128 8.95 -35.17 8.65
N SER A 129 8.96 -35.68 9.85
CA SER A 129 8.77 -37.06 10.24
C SER A 129 7.56 -37.20 11.16
N GLU A 130 7.26 -38.40 11.62
CA GLU A 130 6.23 -38.63 12.66
C GLU A 130 6.53 -37.91 13.96
N ARG A 131 7.82 -37.64 14.26
CA ARG A 131 8.24 -36.99 15.50
C ARG A 131 8.35 -35.47 15.38
N LEU A 132 8.64 -34.95 14.20
CA LEU A 132 8.84 -33.51 13.96
C LEU A 132 8.34 -33.12 12.59
N ARG A 133 7.39 -32.22 12.53
CA ARG A 133 6.91 -31.58 11.30
C ARG A 133 7.20 -30.08 11.37
N TYR A 134 7.64 -29.49 10.29
CA TYR A 134 7.98 -28.10 10.23
C TYR A 134 7.54 -27.45 8.92
N SER A 135 7.20 -26.17 9.03
CA SER A 135 6.95 -25.28 7.90
C SER A 135 7.62 -23.95 8.16
N LEU A 136 8.35 -23.44 7.19
CA LEU A 136 8.95 -22.10 7.21
C LEU A 136 8.56 -21.38 5.93
N ILE A 137 7.97 -20.19 6.07
CA ILE A 137 7.57 -19.34 4.96
C ILE A 137 8.23 -17.98 5.18
N LEU A 138 8.97 -17.53 4.17
CA LEU A 138 9.51 -16.19 4.07
C LEU A 138 8.90 -15.55 2.85
N ALA A 139 8.43 -14.30 2.96
CA ALA A 139 7.90 -13.56 1.84
C ALA A 139 8.35 -12.10 1.88
N TYR A 140 8.69 -11.58 0.71
CA TYR A 140 8.96 -10.18 0.47
C TYR A 140 7.96 -9.65 -0.55
N TYR A 141 7.42 -8.47 -0.32
CA TYR A 141 6.62 -7.70 -1.25
C TYR A 141 7.16 -6.28 -1.33
N GLY A 142 7.39 -5.79 -2.53
CA GLY A 142 7.81 -4.43 -2.81
C GLY A 142 6.93 -3.77 -3.85
N GLU A 143 6.56 -2.51 -3.62
CA GLU A 143 5.74 -1.71 -4.52
C GLU A 143 6.26 -0.27 -4.54
N LYS A 144 6.30 0.33 -5.73
CA LYS A 144 6.51 1.77 -5.89
C LYS A 144 5.16 2.46 -6.10
N GLY A 145 5.03 3.66 -5.56
CA GLY A 145 3.81 4.45 -5.74
C GLY A 145 3.85 5.32 -6.99
N MET A 146 2.68 5.82 -7.34
CA MET A 146 2.41 6.54 -8.59
C MET A 146 2.96 7.96 -8.62
N THR A 147 3.41 8.55 -7.49
CA THR A 147 3.97 9.90 -7.48
C THR A 147 5.27 9.98 -8.25
N VAL A 148 5.44 11.07 -9.00
CA VAL A 148 6.70 11.38 -9.67
C VAL A 148 7.81 11.66 -8.66
N THR A 149 9.04 11.59 -9.11
CA THR A 149 10.25 11.93 -8.34
C THR A 149 11.13 12.85 -9.16
N ASP A 150 11.89 13.72 -8.49
CA ASP A 150 12.92 14.54 -9.13
C ASP A 150 14.30 13.96 -8.81
N PRO A 151 15.09 13.55 -9.82
CA PRO A 151 16.46 13.08 -9.61
C PRO A 151 17.41 14.17 -9.10
N GLY A 152 17.05 15.43 -9.23
CA GLY A 152 17.86 16.57 -8.76
C GLY A 152 17.82 16.80 -7.24
N VAL A 153 16.95 16.06 -6.52
CA VAL A 153 16.84 16.16 -5.06
C VAL A 153 17.70 15.11 -4.39
N GLU A 154 18.43 15.47 -3.35
CA GLU A 154 19.34 14.57 -2.62
C GLU A 154 18.61 13.44 -1.85
N TYR A 155 17.32 13.60 -1.59
CA TYR A 155 16.50 12.62 -0.90
C TYR A 155 15.47 11.96 -1.82
N ASP A 156 15.06 10.74 -1.48
CA ASP A 156 14.03 10.01 -2.20
C ASP A 156 12.65 10.26 -1.58
N ALA A 157 11.89 11.17 -2.17
CA ALA A 157 10.50 11.46 -1.81
C ALA A 157 9.50 10.47 -2.40
N SER A 158 9.96 9.42 -3.10
CA SER A 158 9.04 8.48 -3.76
C SER A 158 8.15 7.75 -2.76
N ASN A 159 6.92 7.52 -3.16
CA ASN A 159 6.06 6.59 -2.45
C ASN A 159 6.57 5.17 -2.68
N LYS A 160 6.88 4.46 -1.59
CA LYS A 160 7.38 3.07 -1.59
C LYS A 160 6.77 2.28 -0.45
N LEU A 161 6.51 1.02 -0.71
CA LEU A 161 6.12 0.06 0.30
C LEU A 161 7.00 -1.18 0.17
N SER A 162 7.58 -1.63 1.29
CA SER A 162 8.32 -2.88 1.39
C SER A 162 7.83 -3.66 2.59
N ARG A 163 7.43 -4.90 2.36
CA ARG A 163 6.91 -5.77 3.41
C ARG A 163 7.66 -7.09 3.43
N TYR A 164 8.11 -7.47 4.61
CA TYR A 164 8.76 -8.74 4.90
C TYR A 164 7.86 -9.54 5.82
N ASN A 165 7.56 -10.76 5.47
CA ASN A 165 6.79 -11.69 6.28
C ASN A 165 7.64 -12.90 6.64
N ILE A 166 7.48 -13.38 7.86
CA ILE A 166 8.01 -14.67 8.32
C ILE A 166 6.91 -15.44 9.02
N ARG A 167 6.82 -16.71 8.73
CA ARG A 167 6.01 -17.65 9.49
C ARG A 167 6.72 -18.98 9.60
N THR A 168 6.74 -19.52 10.82
CA THR A 168 7.19 -20.89 11.06
C THR A 168 6.21 -21.61 11.97
N ASN A 169 5.94 -22.86 11.63
CA ASN A 169 5.16 -23.77 12.44
C ASN A 169 5.97 -25.04 12.68
N LEU A 170 6.03 -25.45 13.93
CA LEU A 170 6.75 -26.62 14.41
C LEU A 170 5.78 -27.46 15.22
N ASP A 171 5.56 -28.70 14.81
CA ASP A 171 4.78 -29.68 15.54
C ASP A 171 5.70 -30.84 15.94
N MET A 172 5.87 -31.07 17.22
CA MET A 172 6.82 -32.03 17.76
C MET A 172 6.12 -33.04 18.70
N ASN A 173 6.18 -34.32 18.39
CA ASN A 173 5.80 -35.39 19.27
C ASN A 173 7.02 -35.76 20.13
N LEU A 174 7.15 -35.17 21.33
CA LEU A 174 8.28 -35.37 22.22
C LEU A 174 8.29 -36.80 22.78
N THR A 175 7.08 -37.30 23.16
CA THR A 175 6.82 -38.64 23.54
C THR A 175 5.51 -39.13 22.89
N PRO A 176 5.14 -40.42 22.96
CA PRO A 176 3.84 -40.87 22.47
C PRO A 176 2.62 -40.21 23.15
N SER A 177 2.84 -39.55 24.31
CA SER A 177 1.80 -38.86 25.08
C SER A 177 1.99 -37.32 25.17
N THR A 178 3.11 -36.78 24.64
CA THR A 178 3.45 -35.36 24.78
C THR A 178 3.64 -34.74 23.39
N GLU A 179 2.82 -33.77 23.08
CA GLU A 179 2.92 -32.97 21.84
C GLU A 179 3.25 -31.51 22.16
N ILE A 180 4.17 -30.94 21.42
CA ILE A 180 4.56 -29.52 21.49
C ILE A 180 4.28 -28.89 20.14
N ASN A 181 3.53 -27.79 20.14
CA ASN A 181 3.24 -27.00 18.97
C ASN A 181 3.78 -25.59 19.15
N VAL A 182 4.64 -25.14 18.24
CA VAL A 182 5.19 -23.77 18.22
C VAL A 182 4.78 -23.11 16.90
N SER A 183 4.17 -21.96 16.99
CA SER A 183 3.85 -21.12 15.83
C SER A 183 4.40 -19.72 16.07
N LEU A 184 5.27 -19.28 15.17
CA LEU A 184 5.78 -17.90 15.12
C LEU A 184 5.37 -17.28 13.80
N GLY A 185 4.82 -16.08 13.85
CA GLY A 185 4.45 -15.33 12.66
C GLY A 185 4.64 -13.86 12.87
N GLY A 186 5.14 -13.17 11.85
CA GLY A 186 5.35 -11.75 11.97
C GLY A 186 5.59 -11.07 10.62
N TYR A 187 5.58 -9.74 10.65
CA TYR A 187 5.92 -8.95 9.49
C TYR A 187 6.61 -7.64 9.91
N ILE A 188 7.38 -7.13 8.97
CA ILE A 188 7.95 -5.79 8.98
C ILE A 188 7.41 -5.07 7.76
N LEU A 189 6.81 -3.90 7.96
CA LEU A 189 6.31 -3.03 6.92
C LEU A 189 7.06 -1.70 6.98
N ASN A 190 7.79 -1.39 5.91
CA ASN A 190 8.40 -0.08 5.69
C ASN A 190 7.60 0.65 4.62
N GLN A 191 7.10 1.81 4.96
CA GLN A 191 6.39 2.69 4.04
C GLN A 191 7.06 4.05 4.00
N ARG A 192 7.25 4.59 2.80
CA ARG A 192 7.70 5.95 2.57
C ARG A 192 6.68 6.66 1.70
N THR A 193 6.43 7.93 1.99
CA THR A 193 5.53 8.81 1.23
C THR A 193 6.15 10.19 1.12
N PRO A 194 5.78 11.02 0.12
CA PRO A 194 6.14 12.44 0.10
C PRO A 194 5.76 13.13 1.41
N GLY A 195 6.50 14.16 1.79
CA GLY A 195 6.32 14.86 3.06
C GLY A 195 5.15 15.85 3.09
N TYR A 196 4.54 16.15 1.94
CA TYR A 196 3.44 17.11 1.86
C TYR A 196 2.14 16.56 2.44
N THR A 197 1.55 17.32 3.37
CA THR A 197 0.21 17.05 3.90
C THR A 197 -0.48 18.37 4.25
N THR A 198 -1.77 18.45 4.03
CA THR A 198 -2.63 19.60 4.40
C THR A 198 -3.44 19.34 5.64
N SER A 199 -3.53 18.10 6.09
CA SER A 199 -4.30 17.72 7.27
C SER A 199 -3.39 17.60 8.49
N SER A 200 -3.89 18.08 9.62
CA SER A 200 -3.31 17.86 10.95
C SER A 200 -3.51 16.43 11.46
N ASP A 201 -4.22 15.58 10.70
CA ASP A 201 -4.46 14.18 11.04
C ASP A 201 -3.20 13.35 10.82
N GLU A 202 -2.75 12.66 11.85
CA GLU A 202 -1.59 11.75 11.84
C GLU A 202 -1.77 10.50 10.94
N ASN A 203 -2.78 10.49 10.05
CA ASN A 203 -3.06 9.35 9.19
C ASN A 203 -2.08 9.33 7.99
N PRO A 204 -1.17 8.37 7.88
CA PRO A 204 -0.13 8.31 6.83
C PRO A 204 -0.67 8.06 5.41
N ARG A 205 -1.99 7.98 5.21
CA ARG A 205 -2.60 7.82 3.87
C ARG A 205 -2.80 9.14 3.13
N THR A 206 -2.57 10.25 3.78
CA THR A 206 -2.94 11.59 3.31
C THR A 206 -2.01 12.20 2.27
N PRO A 207 -0.66 12.02 2.27
CA PRO A 207 0.20 12.79 1.36
C PRO A 207 -0.11 12.59 -0.13
N PHE A 208 -0.33 11.35 -0.58
CA PHE A 208 -0.69 11.11 -1.98
C PHE A 208 -2.05 11.72 -2.33
N THR A 209 -3.05 11.54 -1.47
CA THR A 209 -4.40 12.10 -1.66
C THR A 209 -4.37 13.62 -1.69
N ASP A 210 -3.55 14.26 -0.85
CA ASP A 210 -3.44 15.71 -0.78
C ASP A 210 -2.73 16.28 -2.02
N ILE A 211 -1.70 15.60 -2.53
CA ILE A 211 -1.05 15.97 -3.81
C ILE A 211 -2.04 15.87 -4.97
N ILE A 212 -2.85 14.80 -5.04
CA ILE A 212 -3.88 14.65 -6.06
C ILE A 212 -4.95 15.74 -5.93
N LYS A 213 -5.40 16.08 -4.72
CA LYS A 213 -6.33 17.21 -4.49
C LYS A 213 -5.74 18.53 -4.96
N LEU A 214 -4.43 18.76 -4.72
CA LEU A 214 -3.74 19.94 -5.26
C LEU A 214 -3.75 19.96 -6.79
N ALA A 215 -3.47 18.82 -7.42
CA ALA A 215 -3.51 18.68 -8.88
C ALA A 215 -4.90 19.00 -9.46
N PHE A 216 -5.97 18.65 -8.74
CA PHE A 216 -7.34 19.00 -9.14
C PHE A 216 -7.72 20.45 -8.88
N LYS A 217 -7.15 21.05 -7.85
CA LYS A 217 -7.44 22.45 -7.47
C LYS A 217 -6.72 23.47 -8.36
N ASN A 218 -5.55 23.12 -8.87
CA ASN A 218 -4.78 24.03 -9.69
C ASN A 218 -5.31 24.11 -11.11
N THR A 219 -5.49 25.32 -11.63
CA THR A 219 -5.87 25.54 -13.01
C THR A 219 -4.68 25.29 -13.94
N PRO A 220 -4.91 24.90 -15.21
CA PRO A 220 -3.83 24.60 -16.16
C PRO A 220 -2.95 25.80 -16.51
N ILE A 221 -3.38 27.00 -16.18
CA ILE A 221 -2.75 28.27 -16.56
C ILE A 221 -2.13 29.04 -15.38
N VAL A 222 -2.11 28.46 -14.17
CA VAL A 222 -1.70 29.19 -12.96
C VAL A 222 -0.21 29.52 -12.95
N HIS A 223 0.64 28.58 -13.32
CA HIS A 223 2.09 28.70 -13.49
C HIS A 223 2.64 27.44 -14.19
N PRO A 224 3.85 27.46 -14.75
CA PRO A 224 4.50 26.24 -15.25
C PRO A 224 4.84 25.28 -14.10
N VAL A 225 5.18 24.05 -14.40
CA VAL A 225 5.70 23.09 -13.42
C VAL A 225 7.01 23.60 -12.82
N ILE A 226 7.93 24.01 -13.70
CA ILE A 226 9.22 24.63 -13.41
C ILE A 226 9.40 25.72 -14.46
N TYR A 227 9.91 26.89 -14.07
CA TYR A 227 10.28 27.95 -15.00
C TYR A 227 11.50 27.54 -15.85
N SER A 228 11.65 28.13 -17.02
CA SER A 228 12.78 27.88 -17.93
C SER A 228 14.16 28.14 -17.29
N ASN A 229 14.24 28.98 -16.27
CA ASN A 229 15.43 29.24 -15.48
C ASN A 229 15.69 28.20 -14.35
N GLY A 230 14.86 27.16 -14.24
CA GLY A 230 14.96 26.10 -13.23
C GLY A 230 14.33 26.45 -11.87
N GLN A 231 13.73 27.62 -11.71
CA GLN A 231 13.06 28.00 -10.48
C GLN A 231 11.67 27.33 -10.39
N ILE A 232 11.34 26.88 -9.19
CA ILE A 232 10.02 26.31 -8.90
C ILE A 232 9.07 27.45 -8.55
N PRO A 233 7.92 27.57 -9.25
CA PRO A 233 6.92 28.57 -8.92
C PRO A 233 6.45 28.46 -7.47
N ALA A 234 6.52 29.56 -6.72
CA ALA A 234 5.99 29.68 -5.38
C ALA A 234 4.82 30.66 -5.38
N ASN A 235 3.62 30.19 -5.07
CA ASN A 235 2.45 31.01 -4.90
C ASN A 235 1.82 30.70 -3.54
N THR A 236 1.57 31.73 -2.73
CA THR A 236 0.96 31.60 -1.40
C THR A 236 -0.48 31.11 -1.47
N SER A 237 -1.18 31.33 -2.59
CA SER A 237 -2.57 30.93 -2.77
C SER A 237 -2.74 29.54 -3.42
N GLN A 238 -1.73 29.12 -4.20
CA GLN A 238 -1.79 27.87 -4.99
C GLN A 238 -0.44 27.18 -4.96
N THR A 239 -0.32 26.18 -4.09
CA THR A 239 0.88 25.35 -3.99
C THR A 239 1.11 24.57 -5.28
N ASN A 240 2.36 24.54 -5.74
CA ASN A 240 2.75 23.72 -6.88
C ASN A 240 2.66 22.24 -6.55
N PRO A 241 1.76 21.47 -7.19
CA PRO A 241 1.57 20.03 -6.89
C PRO A 241 2.81 19.18 -7.15
N TRP A 242 3.59 19.53 -8.18
CA TRP A 242 4.83 18.83 -8.49
C TRP A 242 5.88 19.05 -7.41
N ALA A 243 6.05 20.28 -6.94
CA ALA A 243 6.93 20.59 -5.82
C ALA A 243 6.48 19.90 -4.53
N ALA A 244 5.17 19.83 -4.28
CA ALA A 244 4.61 19.09 -3.16
C ALA A 244 4.92 17.60 -3.25
N ALA A 245 4.96 17.02 -4.45
CA ALA A 245 5.30 15.61 -4.66
C ALA A 245 6.80 15.31 -4.53
N THR A 246 7.67 16.25 -4.92
CA THR A 246 9.10 15.99 -5.12
C THR A 246 10.01 16.72 -4.14
N HIS A 247 9.61 17.92 -3.67
CA HIS A 247 10.43 18.82 -2.86
C HIS A 247 9.95 19.03 -1.43
N SER A 248 8.96 18.28 -0.97
CA SER A 248 8.42 18.39 0.39
C SER A 248 9.12 17.50 1.43
N GLY A 249 10.23 16.86 1.06
CA GLY A 249 10.83 15.83 1.91
C GLY A 249 10.06 14.51 1.84
N PHE A 250 10.18 13.68 2.86
CA PHE A 250 9.47 12.41 2.94
C PHE A 250 9.05 12.07 4.38
N ILE A 251 8.00 11.28 4.50
CA ILE A 251 7.58 10.64 5.75
C ILE A 251 7.92 9.15 5.64
N SER A 252 8.64 8.62 6.62
CA SER A 252 8.93 7.19 6.72
C SER A 252 8.18 6.58 7.90
N SER A 253 7.43 5.51 7.64
CA SER A 253 6.72 4.74 8.65
C SER A 253 7.26 3.33 8.72
N TYR A 254 7.47 2.84 9.93
CA TYR A 254 7.93 1.50 10.23
C TYR A 254 6.92 0.82 11.14
N ILE A 255 6.40 -0.32 10.71
CA ILE A 255 5.47 -1.12 11.51
C ILE A 255 6.03 -2.53 11.59
N SER A 256 6.16 -3.06 12.80
CA SER A 256 6.51 -4.45 13.03
C SER A 256 5.46 -5.13 13.89
N SER A 257 5.24 -6.41 13.63
CA SER A 257 4.35 -7.25 14.43
C SER A 257 4.94 -8.64 14.53
N LEU A 258 4.98 -9.17 15.72
CA LEU A 258 5.37 -10.56 15.99
C LEU A 258 4.28 -11.21 16.82
N GLN A 259 3.88 -12.40 16.43
CA GLN A 259 2.92 -13.24 17.14
C GLN A 259 3.55 -14.61 17.38
N SER A 260 3.41 -15.13 18.58
CA SER A 260 3.89 -16.44 18.94
C SER A 260 2.79 -17.23 19.66
N VAL A 261 2.69 -18.49 19.34
CA VAL A 261 1.85 -19.46 20.06
C VAL A 261 2.72 -20.63 20.44
N PHE A 262 2.72 -20.97 21.72
CA PHE A 262 3.37 -22.14 22.25
C PHE A 262 2.32 -22.99 22.97
N ALA A 263 2.16 -24.21 22.54
CA ALA A 263 1.20 -25.13 23.15
C ALA A 263 1.88 -26.48 23.49
N VAL A 264 1.58 -26.97 24.67
CA VAL A 264 1.99 -28.30 25.12
C VAL A 264 0.71 -29.10 25.42
N THR A 265 0.58 -30.28 24.81
CA THR A 265 -0.52 -31.19 25.06
C THR A 265 0.05 -32.45 25.64
N GLN A 266 -0.44 -32.84 26.82
CA GLN A 266 -0.07 -34.09 27.52
C GLN A 266 -1.27 -35.01 27.64
N ASP A 267 -1.18 -36.22 27.09
CA ASP A 267 -2.15 -37.27 27.31
C ASP A 267 -1.86 -37.99 28.65
N ILE A 268 -2.72 -37.80 29.64
CA ILE A 268 -2.62 -38.42 30.96
C ILE A 268 -3.59 -39.59 31.15
N GLY A 269 -4.17 -40.09 30.05
CA GLY A 269 -5.18 -41.16 30.06
C GLY A 269 -4.73 -42.47 30.69
N LYS A 270 -3.41 -42.69 30.85
CA LYS A 270 -2.88 -43.84 31.63
C LYS A 270 -3.00 -43.65 33.14
N LEU A 271 -3.09 -42.40 33.62
CA LEU A 271 -3.23 -42.03 35.04
C LEU A 271 -4.69 -41.79 35.42
N TRP A 272 -5.49 -41.26 34.47
CA TRP A 272 -6.89 -40.89 34.70
C TRP A 272 -7.66 -40.88 33.37
N HIS A 273 -8.36 -41.94 33.08
CA HIS A 273 -9.16 -42.05 31.86
C HIS A 273 -10.43 -41.18 31.96
N PRO A 274 -10.76 -40.29 31.02
CA PRO A 274 -10.18 -39.91 29.74
C PRO A 274 -9.61 -38.43 29.71
N LEU A 275 -8.72 -38.08 30.62
CA LEU A 275 -8.26 -36.72 30.82
C LEU A 275 -7.07 -36.36 29.89
N LYS A 276 -7.17 -35.22 29.15
CA LYS A 276 -6.08 -34.55 28.45
C LYS A 276 -5.86 -33.19 29.06
N LEU A 277 -4.60 -32.86 29.38
CA LEU A 277 -4.19 -31.52 29.82
C LEU A 277 -3.54 -30.77 28.66
N SER A 278 -3.99 -29.56 28.41
CA SER A 278 -3.40 -28.64 27.40
C SER A 278 -3.05 -27.31 28.04
N LEU A 279 -1.83 -26.85 27.83
CA LEU A 279 -1.37 -25.51 28.17
C LEU A 279 -1.07 -24.77 26.90
N ILE A 280 -1.72 -23.60 26.71
CA ILE A 280 -1.51 -22.73 25.56
C ILE A 280 -1.08 -21.37 26.08
N HIS A 281 0.06 -20.88 25.61
CA HIS A 281 0.53 -19.54 25.81
C HIS A 281 0.47 -18.78 24.48
N ILE A 282 -0.22 -17.61 24.47
CA ILE A 282 -0.45 -16.76 23.28
C ILE A 282 0.30 -15.46 23.44
#